data_809d36c156940ff286dcdc19ca8a7bc5
#
_entry.id   809d36c156940ff286dcdc19ca8a7bc5
#
_cell.length_a   1.000
_cell.length_b   1.000
_cell.length_c   1.000
_cell.angle_alpha   90.00
_cell.angle_beta   90.00
_cell.angle_gamma   90.00
#
_symmetry.space_group_name_H-M   'P 1'
#
loop_
_entity.id
_entity.type
_entity.pdbx_description
1 polymer ?
#
loop_
_entity_poly.entity_id
_entity_poly.type
_entity_poly.pdbx_seq_one_letter_code
_entity_poly.pdbx_strand_id
1 'polypeptide(L)'
;MAAQKTKKKYVVTLNDVSGTLDNDLFKKMASKGDITSVSVTEVVYQTITVTGTAYATIETDEKTFKMSYFNTEEYGIIHCGGGTLFDESLGDYMADGVTKFRINSVKCKLGTGYKAVPILE
;
A
#
# COMPACT_ATOMS: atom_id res chain seq x y z
N MET A 1 -13.17 13.13 -29.25
CA MET A 1 -12.87 12.94 -28.96
C MET A 1 -12.29 12.54 -28.35
N ALA A 2 -11.91 12.53 -28.14
CA ALA A 2 -11.31 12.09 -27.70
C ALA A 2 -11.11 11.71 -26.93
N ALA A 3 -10.99 11.65 -26.78
CA ALA A 3 -10.72 11.24 -26.14
C ALA A 3 -10.69 10.66 -25.48
N GLN A 4 -10.68 10.35 -25.48
CA GLN A 4 -10.57 9.71 -24.86
C GLN A 4 -9.85 9.30 -24.41
N LYS A 5 -9.51 9.59 -24.16
CA LYS A 5 -8.86 9.20 -23.69
C LYS A 5 -8.57 8.38 -23.19
N THR A 6 -8.11 8.53 -23.29
CA THR A 6 -7.85 7.23 -23.00
C THR A 6 -7.31 6.97 -21.66
N LYS A 7 -8.13 6.70 -20.84
CA LYS A 7 -7.78 6.18 -19.63
C LYS A 7 -7.27 4.84 -19.81
N LYS A 8 -6.14 4.53 -19.28
CA LYS A 8 -5.72 3.18 -19.14
C LYS A 8 -6.70 2.47 -18.30
N LYS A 9 -7.11 1.33 -18.72
CA LYS A 9 -7.95 0.51 -17.91
C LYS A 9 -7.11 -0.26 -16.95
N TYR A 10 -7.39 -0.07 -15.68
CA TYR A 10 -6.82 -0.90 -14.66
C TYR A 10 -7.91 -1.79 -14.11
N VAL A 11 -7.55 -3.00 -13.71
CA VAL A 11 -8.42 -3.82 -12.88
C VAL A 11 -7.69 -4.01 -11.56
N VAL A 12 -8.32 -3.58 -10.48
CA VAL A 12 -7.74 -3.68 -9.15
C VAL A 12 -8.53 -4.71 -8.35
N THR A 13 -7.86 -5.78 -7.96
CA THR A 13 -8.45 -6.82 -7.13
C THR A 13 -7.86 -6.70 -5.74
N LEU A 14 -8.70 -6.42 -4.75
CA LEU A 14 -8.26 -6.28 -3.38
C LEU A 14 -8.19 -7.63 -2.69
N ASN A 15 -7.14 -7.82 -1.91
CA ASN A 15 -6.95 -8.99 -1.06
C ASN A 15 -6.70 -8.50 0.36
N ASP A 16 -7.20 -9.22 1.34
CA ASP A 16 -6.84 -8.99 2.76
C ASP A 16 -6.96 -7.54 3.21
N VAL A 17 -8.12 -6.95 2.99
CA VAL A 17 -8.39 -5.58 3.43
C VAL A 17 -8.73 -5.61 4.92
N SER A 18 -8.09 -4.76 5.70
CA SER A 18 -8.32 -4.75 7.13
C SER A 18 -8.18 -3.35 7.73
N GLY A 19 -8.66 -3.20 8.96
CA GLY A 19 -8.56 -1.95 9.70
C GLY A 19 -9.34 -0.84 9.02
N THR A 20 -8.77 0.35 9.03
CA THR A 20 -9.46 1.52 8.49
C THR A 20 -9.62 1.49 6.98
N LEU A 21 -8.96 0.58 6.28
CA LEU A 21 -9.16 0.43 4.84
C LEU A 21 -10.32 -0.50 4.52
N ASP A 22 -10.86 -1.20 5.50
CA ASP A 22 -12.01 -2.05 5.28
C ASP A 22 -13.28 -1.20 5.36
N ASN A 23 -13.50 -0.41 4.32
CA ASN A 23 -14.66 0.47 4.24
C ASN A 23 -15.10 0.62 2.78
N ASP A 24 -16.34 1.07 2.61
CA ASP A 24 -16.94 1.14 1.28
C ASP A 24 -16.26 2.17 0.38
N LEU A 25 -15.78 3.25 0.95
CA LEU A 25 -15.13 4.28 0.16
C LEU A 25 -13.86 3.77 -0.48
N PHE A 26 -13.02 3.10 0.30
CA PHE A 26 -11.78 2.56 -0.23
C PHE A 26 -12.06 1.50 -1.29
N LYS A 27 -13.02 0.63 -1.03
CA LYS A 27 -13.38 -0.41 -1.99
C LYS A 27 -13.92 0.18 -3.29
N LYS A 28 -14.64 1.28 -3.18
CA LYS A 28 -15.16 1.96 -4.36
C LYS A 28 -14.02 2.60 -5.16
N MET A 29 -13.08 3.24 -4.48
CA MET A 29 -11.92 3.79 -5.18
C MET A 29 -11.14 2.71 -5.90
N ALA A 30 -10.98 1.56 -5.24
CA ALA A 30 -10.27 0.45 -5.84
C ALA A 30 -10.98 -0.07 -7.09
N SER A 31 -12.30 -0.20 -7.02
CA SER A 31 -13.06 -0.71 -8.16
C SER A 31 -13.01 0.23 -9.36
N LYS A 32 -12.77 1.51 -9.12
CA LYS A 32 -12.64 2.49 -10.19
C LYS A 32 -11.21 2.66 -10.67
N GLY A 33 -10.25 1.99 -10.01
CA GLY A 33 -8.85 2.15 -10.34
C GLY A 33 -8.33 3.53 -9.98
N ASP A 34 -8.84 4.11 -8.90
CA ASP A 34 -8.60 5.52 -8.59
C ASP A 34 -8.31 5.70 -7.10
N ILE A 35 -7.37 4.94 -6.57
CA ILE A 35 -6.99 5.07 -5.17
C ILE A 35 -6.01 6.23 -5.02
N THR A 36 -6.42 7.23 -4.25
CA THR A 36 -5.56 8.38 -3.95
C THR A 36 -4.61 7.98 -2.83
N SER A 37 -3.33 8.05 -3.08
CA SER A 37 -2.35 7.60 -2.11
C SER A 37 -1.02 8.31 -2.30
N VAL A 38 -0.19 8.24 -1.25
CA VAL A 38 1.15 8.82 -1.23
C VAL A 38 2.15 7.70 -1.43
N SER A 39 3.20 7.95 -2.20
CA SER A 39 4.23 6.95 -2.42
C SER A 39 5.02 6.70 -1.14
N VAL A 40 5.40 5.45 -0.91
CA VAL A 40 6.23 5.09 0.23
C VAL A 40 7.54 5.87 0.25
N THR A 41 8.00 6.35 -0.91
CA THR A 41 9.23 7.13 -0.98
C THR A 41 9.13 8.45 -0.21
N GLU A 42 7.91 8.94 0.02
CA GLU A 42 7.69 10.19 0.74
C GLU A 42 7.85 10.03 2.25
N VAL A 43 7.82 8.80 2.73
CA VAL A 43 7.82 8.54 4.17
C VAL A 43 9.02 7.73 4.63
N VAL A 44 10.03 7.59 3.78
CA VAL A 44 11.23 6.84 4.15
C VAL A 44 11.89 7.50 5.36
N TYR A 45 12.23 6.68 6.34
CA TYR A 45 12.81 7.07 7.62
C TYR A 45 11.90 7.90 8.50
N GLN A 46 10.61 7.91 8.19
CA GLN A 46 9.62 8.56 9.06
C GLN A 46 8.92 7.50 9.90
N THR A 47 8.46 7.94 11.07
CA THR A 47 7.63 7.10 11.92
C THR A 47 6.19 7.28 11.52
N ILE A 48 5.49 6.18 11.31
CA ILE A 48 4.08 6.22 10.92
C ILE A 48 3.27 5.34 11.87
N THR A 49 2.00 5.69 12.02
CA THR A 49 1.05 4.88 12.78
C THR A 49 0.10 4.26 11.78
N VAL A 50 0.18 2.95 11.60
CA VAL A 50 -0.60 2.23 10.62
C VAL A 50 -1.92 1.81 11.24
N THR A 51 -3.02 2.14 10.57
CA THR A 51 -4.35 1.87 11.08
C THR A 51 -5.13 0.88 10.22
N GLY A 52 -4.62 0.56 9.04
CA GLY A 52 -5.28 -0.42 8.17
C GLY A 52 -4.36 -0.81 7.04
N THR A 53 -4.59 -1.97 6.48
CA THR A 53 -3.78 -2.49 5.37
C THR A 53 -4.67 -3.09 4.32
N ALA A 54 -4.17 -3.13 3.09
CA ALA A 54 -4.83 -3.80 2.00
C ALA A 54 -3.77 -4.19 0.98
N TYR A 55 -3.99 -5.31 0.33
CA TYR A 55 -3.12 -5.76 -0.73
C TYR A 55 -3.93 -5.84 -2.00
N ALA A 56 -3.33 -5.49 -3.11
CA ALA A 56 -4.03 -5.43 -4.37
C ALA A 56 -3.21 -6.09 -5.47
N THR A 57 -3.92 -6.71 -6.39
CA THR A 57 -3.34 -7.15 -7.65
C THR A 57 -3.88 -6.19 -8.70
N ILE A 58 -2.98 -5.54 -9.43
CA ILE A 58 -3.35 -4.54 -10.43
C ILE A 58 -3.00 -5.09 -11.80
N GLU A 59 -4.01 -5.15 -12.66
CA GLU A 59 -3.85 -5.64 -14.02
C GLU A 59 -4.02 -4.49 -15.00
N THR A 60 -3.02 -4.30 -15.83
CA THR A 60 -3.11 -3.34 -16.92
C THR A 60 -3.03 -4.10 -18.23
N ASP A 61 -3.14 -3.40 -19.33
CA ASP A 61 -3.03 -4.03 -20.65
C ASP A 61 -1.67 -4.69 -20.86
N GLU A 62 -0.67 -4.24 -20.15
CA GLU A 62 0.69 -4.68 -20.40
C GLU A 62 1.24 -5.63 -19.36
N LYS A 63 0.75 -5.54 -18.13
CA LYS A 63 1.33 -6.34 -17.07
C LYS A 63 0.41 -6.45 -15.88
N THR A 64 0.75 -7.38 -15.01
CA THR A 64 0.09 -7.57 -13.73
C THR A 64 1.12 -7.39 -12.64
N PHE A 65 0.79 -6.63 -11.62
CA PHE A 65 1.72 -6.41 -10.52
C PHE A 65 0.96 -6.27 -9.20
N LYS A 66 1.68 -6.40 -8.11
CA LYS A 66 1.09 -6.29 -6.78
C LYS A 66 1.42 -4.96 -6.16
N MET A 67 0.50 -4.47 -5.33
CA MET A 67 0.65 -3.21 -4.64
C MET A 67 0.16 -3.38 -3.22
N SER A 68 0.90 -2.85 -2.27
CA SER A 68 0.47 -2.81 -0.87
C SER A 68 0.01 -1.41 -0.55
N TYR A 69 -1.11 -1.33 0.18
CA TYR A 69 -1.63 -0.06 0.68
C TYR A 69 -1.72 -0.16 2.19
N PHE A 70 -1.37 0.91 2.87
CA PHE A 70 -1.57 0.98 4.31
C PHE A 70 -1.96 2.40 4.68
N ASN A 71 -2.97 2.49 5.54
CA ASN A 71 -3.46 3.78 5.97
C ASN A 71 -2.71 4.20 7.22
N THR A 72 -2.31 5.47 7.26
CA THR A 72 -1.56 6.01 8.38
C THR A 72 -2.27 7.22 8.94
N GLU A 73 -2.05 7.48 10.22
CA GLU A 73 -2.62 8.68 10.84
C GLU A 73 -1.95 9.94 10.32
N GLU A 74 -0.66 9.85 9.99
CA GLU A 74 0.13 11.04 9.66
C GLU A 74 0.02 11.43 8.19
N TYR A 75 -0.10 10.45 7.30
CA TYR A 75 0.01 10.72 5.86
C TYR A 75 -1.17 10.17 5.04
N GLY A 76 -2.14 9.55 5.68
CA GLY A 76 -3.22 8.90 4.95
C GLY A 76 -2.76 7.59 4.32
N ILE A 77 -3.29 7.28 3.15
CA ILE A 77 -3.01 6.01 2.49
C ILE A 77 -1.66 6.09 1.78
N ILE A 78 -0.81 5.12 2.07
CA ILE A 78 0.52 4.99 1.47
C ILE A 78 0.50 3.77 0.56
N HIS A 79 1.14 3.87 -0.59
CA HIS A 79 1.29 2.70 -1.46
C HIS A 79 2.76 2.31 -1.59
N CYS A 80 2.98 1.01 -1.72
CA CYS A 80 4.32 0.46 -1.94
C CYS A 80 4.22 -0.64 -2.98
N GLY A 81 4.99 -0.52 -4.04
CA GLY A 81 4.98 -1.51 -5.10
C GLY A 81 5.65 -2.80 -4.68
N GLY A 82 5.20 -3.91 -5.26
CA GLY A 82 5.77 -5.22 -5.00
C GLY A 82 5.28 -5.90 -3.75
N GLY A 83 5.09 -5.18 -2.70
CA GLY A 83 4.37 -5.63 -1.53
C GLY A 83 5.06 -6.59 -0.59
N THR A 84 6.16 -7.20 -0.95
CA THR A 84 6.70 -8.30 -0.14
C THR A 84 7.30 -7.85 1.18
N LEU A 85 7.80 -6.62 1.24
CA LEU A 85 8.43 -6.15 2.47
C LEU A 85 7.44 -5.80 3.56
N PHE A 86 6.19 -5.57 3.19
CA PHE A 86 5.15 -5.23 4.14
C PHE A 86 4.19 -6.37 4.41
N ASP A 87 4.11 -7.33 3.50
CA ASP A 87 3.04 -8.31 3.50
C ASP A 87 2.89 -9.05 4.80
N GLU A 88 3.89 -9.83 5.13
CA GLU A 88 3.74 -10.74 6.28
C GLU A 88 4.13 -10.07 7.56
N SER A 89 5.24 -9.34 7.54
CA SER A 89 5.76 -8.75 8.76
C SER A 89 4.82 -7.72 9.35
N LEU A 90 4.28 -6.84 8.51
CA LEU A 90 3.40 -5.80 9.01
C LEU A 90 2.16 -6.37 9.65
N GLY A 91 1.54 -7.35 8.97
CA GLY A 91 0.34 -7.98 9.49
C GLY A 91 0.58 -8.70 10.81
N ASP A 92 1.70 -9.41 10.90
CA ASP A 92 2.04 -10.13 12.12
C ASP A 92 2.23 -9.19 13.30
N TYR A 93 2.95 -8.09 13.08
CA TYR A 93 3.16 -7.13 14.16
C TYR A 93 1.85 -6.45 14.56
N MET A 94 1.02 -6.13 13.60
CA MET A 94 -0.26 -5.49 13.90
C MET A 94 -1.19 -6.43 14.66
N ALA A 95 -1.13 -7.72 14.36
CA ALA A 95 -1.90 -8.70 15.09
C ALA A 95 -1.49 -8.75 16.56
N ASP A 96 -0.24 -8.41 16.84
CA ASP A 96 0.27 -8.35 18.21
C ASP A 96 0.09 -6.97 18.85
N GLY A 97 -0.62 -6.07 18.20
CA GLY A 97 -0.92 -4.76 18.74
C GLY A 97 0.09 -3.67 18.42
N VAL A 98 1.07 -3.96 17.61
CA VAL A 98 2.05 -2.96 17.21
C VAL A 98 1.47 -2.15 16.05
N THR A 99 1.44 -0.83 16.20
CA THR A 99 0.89 0.03 15.14
C THR A 99 1.89 1.04 14.63
N LYS A 100 2.97 1.30 15.37
CA LYS A 100 3.96 2.28 14.93
C LYS A 100 5.14 1.63 14.28
N PHE A 101 5.52 2.16 13.14
CA PHE A 101 6.60 1.60 12.33
C PHE A 101 7.45 2.71 11.78
N ARG A 102 8.70 2.39 11.49
CA ARG A 102 9.57 3.26 10.75
C ARG A 102 9.84 2.60 9.40
N ILE A 103 9.76 3.38 8.34
CA ILE A 103 10.01 2.85 7.00
C ILE A 103 11.47 3.03 6.66
N ASN A 104 12.17 1.93 6.44
CA ASN A 104 13.57 1.97 6.03
C ASN A 104 13.68 1.53 4.60
N SER A 105 14.63 2.12 3.87
CA SER A 105 14.93 1.63 2.53
C SER A 105 16.01 0.56 2.64
N VAL A 106 15.94 -0.43 1.78
CA VAL A 106 16.94 -1.49 1.72
C VAL A 106 17.34 -1.70 0.26
N LYS A 107 18.58 -2.06 0.05
CA LYS A 107 19.03 -2.35 -1.29
C LYS A 107 18.76 -3.81 -1.61
N CYS A 108 18.18 -4.02 -2.77
CA CYS A 108 17.90 -5.36 -3.28
C CYS A 108 18.59 -5.55 -4.61
N LYS A 109 18.63 -6.78 -5.07
CA LYS A 109 19.24 -7.05 -6.36
C LYS A 109 18.57 -6.28 -7.49
N LEU A 110 17.29 -6.06 -7.38
CA LEU A 110 16.52 -5.41 -8.43
C LEU A 110 16.31 -3.91 -8.18
N GLY A 111 16.96 -3.34 -7.18
CA GLY A 111 16.83 -1.93 -6.89
C GLY A 111 16.60 -1.66 -5.43
N THR A 112 15.79 -0.66 -5.14
CA THR A 112 15.50 -0.25 -3.78
C THR A 112 14.19 -0.86 -3.32
N GLY A 113 14.22 -1.49 -2.16
CA GLY A 113 13.02 -1.98 -1.51
C GLY A 113 12.79 -1.21 -0.22
N TYR A 114 11.70 -1.53 0.47
CA TYR A 114 11.32 -0.83 1.70
C TYR A 114 10.90 -1.84 2.74
N LYS A 115 11.17 -1.51 3.99
CA LYS A 115 10.88 -2.40 5.10
C LYS A 115 10.25 -1.60 6.22
N ALA A 116 9.19 -2.15 6.82
CA ALA A 116 8.56 -1.55 7.99
C ALA A 116 9.21 -2.15 9.23
N VAL A 117 9.83 -1.29 10.03
CA VAL A 117 10.49 -1.72 11.25
C VAL A 117 9.61 -1.33 12.43
N PRO A 118 9.16 -2.28 13.25
CA PRO A 118 8.27 -1.95 14.35
C PRO A 118 8.97 -1.11 15.40
N ILE A 119 8.23 -0.18 15.98
CA ILE A 119 8.71 0.63 17.08
C ILE A 119 8.03 0.11 18.32
N LEU A 120 8.83 -0.48 19.20
CA LEU A 120 8.34 -1.06 20.44
C LEU A 120 8.62 -0.09 21.55
N GLU A 121 7.58 0.30 22.24
CA GLU A 121 7.72 1.24 23.35
C GLU A 121 7.46 0.58 24.66
#